data_45ab98571fd83113810116a300258e15
#
_entry.id   45ab98571fd83113810116a300258e15
#
_cell.length_a   1.000
_cell.length_b   1.000
_cell.length_c   1.000
_cell.angle_alpha   90.00
_cell.angle_beta   90.00
_cell.angle_gamma   90.00
#
_symmetry.space_group_name_H-M   'P 1'
#
loop_
_entity.id
_entity.type
_entity.pdbx_description
1 polymer ?
#
loop_
_entity_poly.entity_id
_entity_poly.type
_entity_poly.pdbx_seq_one_letter_code
_entity_poly.pdbx_strand_id
1 'polypeptide(L)'
;MRMRYSDVNELHYEKMGSFWGRLAVFLFFAVTLLFAGLYFYQRAHGPLGDRPAPDWYYLMMFGIFLLVGVIVMNFFTLTIHITTEGLTVAYGIFKQRVSWDNVAGYEMGKGTGLLNYGGYGIRFGYRKGGAVLVYNIMGARLIVLELRAPGRYKYFAFSTRHPEEVAALVEKWGNPD
;
A
#
# COMPACT_ATOMS: atom_id res chain seq x y z
N MET A 1 17.76 21.71 -16.19
CA MET A 1 17.12 20.40 -16.07
C MET A 1 18.11 19.48 -15.37
N ARG A 2 18.01 19.31 -14.02
CA ARG A 2 18.91 18.43 -13.25
C ARG A 2 18.35 17.02 -13.38
N MET A 3 18.96 16.17 -14.21
CA MET A 3 18.74 14.73 -14.14
C MET A 3 19.13 14.27 -12.74
N ARG A 4 18.18 13.71 -12.00
CA ARG A 4 18.48 13.06 -10.72
C ARG A 4 19.29 11.80 -11.03
N TYR A 5 20.39 11.59 -10.30
CA TYR A 5 21.29 10.44 -10.39
C TYR A 5 20.58 9.07 -10.25
N SER A 6 19.26 9.07 -9.96
CA SER A 6 18.39 7.91 -9.86
C SER A 6 17.90 7.37 -11.20
N ASP A 7 18.02 8.14 -12.31
CA ASP A 7 17.39 7.78 -13.58
C ASP A 7 18.26 6.85 -14.46
N VAL A 8 19.52 6.66 -14.12
CA VAL A 8 20.48 5.89 -14.94
C VAL A 8 20.35 4.38 -14.74
N ASN A 9 19.82 3.93 -13.58
CA ASN A 9 19.70 2.51 -13.22
C ASN A 9 18.25 2.03 -13.08
N GLU A 10 17.27 2.86 -13.46
CA GLU A 10 15.86 2.51 -13.40
C GLU A 10 15.50 1.60 -14.57
N LEU A 11 15.05 0.37 -14.27
CA LEU A 11 14.63 -0.62 -15.25
C LEU A 11 13.11 -0.63 -15.44
N HIS A 12 12.36 -0.36 -14.36
CA HIS A 12 10.91 -0.32 -14.39
C HIS A 12 10.38 0.52 -13.22
N TYR A 13 9.43 1.39 -13.53
CA TYR A 13 8.68 2.16 -12.53
C TYR A 13 7.19 2.05 -12.78
N GLU A 14 6.48 1.59 -11.77
CA GLU A 14 5.02 1.47 -11.82
C GLU A 14 4.39 2.12 -10.59
N LYS A 15 3.36 2.94 -10.82
CA LYS A 15 2.57 3.55 -9.75
C LYS A 15 1.09 3.21 -9.95
N MET A 16 0.55 2.44 -9.04
CA MET A 16 -0.84 1.98 -9.09
C MET A 16 -1.66 2.63 -7.99
N GLY A 17 -2.76 3.28 -8.37
CA GLY A 17 -3.74 3.81 -7.43
C GLY A 17 -5.00 2.95 -7.38
N SER A 18 -5.59 2.79 -6.20
CA SER A 18 -6.89 2.16 -6.02
C SER A 18 -8.00 3.20 -6.08
N PHE A 19 -9.01 2.98 -6.91
CA PHE A 19 -10.23 3.79 -6.91
C PHE A 19 -10.91 3.77 -5.54
N TRP A 20 -11.06 2.58 -4.95
CA TRP A 20 -11.66 2.39 -3.64
C TRP A 20 -10.86 3.07 -2.52
N GLY A 21 -9.54 3.08 -2.62
CA GLY A 21 -8.68 3.81 -1.69
C GLY A 21 -8.93 5.32 -1.76
N ARG A 22 -9.03 5.89 -2.98
CA ARG A 22 -9.36 7.31 -3.15
C ARG A 22 -10.74 7.67 -2.63
N LEU A 23 -11.75 6.81 -2.89
CA LEU A 23 -13.10 6.98 -2.37
C LEU A 23 -13.11 6.94 -0.83
N ALA A 24 -12.40 6.00 -0.22
CA ALA A 24 -12.28 5.92 1.24
C ALA A 24 -11.67 7.20 1.84
N VAL A 25 -10.57 7.70 1.27
CA VAL A 25 -9.96 8.97 1.69
C VAL A 25 -10.97 10.12 1.60
N PHE A 26 -11.67 10.23 0.46
CA PHE A 26 -12.69 11.26 0.28
C PHE A 26 -13.79 11.18 1.36
N LEU A 27 -14.29 9.97 1.65
CA LEU A 27 -15.31 9.76 2.69
C LEU A 27 -14.80 10.14 4.09
N PHE A 28 -13.56 9.79 4.45
CA PHE A 28 -12.98 10.20 5.74
C PHE A 28 -12.89 11.72 5.87
N PHE A 29 -12.45 12.41 4.82
CA PHE A 29 -12.39 13.88 4.84
C PHE A 29 -13.79 14.52 4.85
N ALA A 30 -14.76 13.95 4.12
CA ALA A 30 -16.15 14.42 4.15
C ALA A 30 -16.75 14.32 5.55
N VAL A 31 -16.54 13.19 6.24
CA VAL A 31 -16.99 12.99 7.63
C VAL A 31 -16.23 13.94 8.59
N THR A 32 -14.94 14.16 8.37
CA THR A 32 -14.15 15.13 9.14
C THR A 32 -14.78 16.53 9.05
N LEU A 33 -15.09 16.99 7.82
CA LEU A 33 -15.73 18.29 7.59
C LEU A 33 -17.15 18.35 8.18
N LEU A 34 -17.89 17.24 8.15
CA LEU A 34 -19.20 17.15 8.80
C LEU A 34 -19.09 17.42 10.30
N PHE A 35 -18.16 16.78 11.01
CA PHE A 35 -18.00 17.02 12.44
C PHE A 35 -17.53 18.44 12.76
N ALA A 36 -16.66 19.02 11.94
CA ALA A 36 -16.31 20.43 12.06
C ALA A 36 -17.54 21.35 11.86
N GLY A 37 -18.35 21.08 10.82
CA GLY A 37 -19.57 21.82 10.55
C GLY A 37 -20.59 21.73 11.68
N LEU A 38 -20.81 20.54 12.25
CA LEU A 38 -21.70 20.32 13.38
C LEU A 38 -21.22 21.09 14.64
N TYR A 39 -19.91 21.08 14.91
CA TYR A 39 -19.33 21.85 15.99
C TYR A 39 -19.62 23.36 15.86
N PHE A 40 -19.31 23.96 14.69
CA PHE A 40 -19.54 25.37 14.46
C PHE A 40 -21.03 25.70 14.43
N TYR A 41 -21.88 24.85 13.89
CA TYR A 41 -23.33 25.02 13.90
C TYR A 41 -23.88 25.07 15.32
N GLN A 42 -23.51 24.13 16.20
CA GLN A 42 -23.94 24.09 17.58
C GLN A 42 -23.47 25.35 18.35
N ARG A 43 -22.27 25.82 18.09
CA ARG A 43 -21.74 27.06 18.72
C ARG A 43 -22.47 28.30 18.27
N ALA A 44 -22.96 28.36 17.04
CA ALA A 44 -23.65 29.54 16.49
C ALA A 44 -25.16 29.53 16.78
N HIS A 45 -25.82 28.38 16.81
CA HIS A 45 -27.29 28.28 16.87
C HIS A 45 -27.79 27.59 18.14
N GLY A 46 -26.90 27.13 19.01
CA GLY A 46 -27.26 26.41 20.23
C GLY A 46 -27.30 24.89 20.06
N PRO A 47 -27.62 24.15 21.13
CA PRO A 47 -27.57 22.71 21.20
C PRO A 47 -28.42 22.00 20.13
N LEU A 48 -27.89 20.94 19.51
CA LEU A 48 -28.60 20.14 18.52
C LEU A 48 -29.47 19.06 19.18
N GLY A 49 -30.79 19.20 19.02
CA GLY A 49 -31.78 18.23 19.54
C GLY A 49 -31.95 18.23 21.06
N ASP A 50 -32.77 17.30 21.57
CA ASP A 50 -33.18 17.24 22.99
C ASP A 50 -32.05 16.72 23.90
N ARG A 51 -31.07 15.99 23.37
CA ARG A 51 -29.90 15.47 24.09
C ARG A 51 -28.63 15.78 23.30
N PRO A 52 -28.16 17.02 23.33
CA PRO A 52 -27.03 17.45 22.54
C PRO A 52 -25.75 16.78 23.00
N ALA A 53 -24.92 16.38 22.02
CA ALA A 53 -23.56 15.93 22.33
C ALA A 53 -22.73 17.14 22.80
N PRO A 54 -21.82 16.94 23.77
CA PRO A 54 -20.94 18.03 24.23
C PRO A 54 -19.96 18.46 23.15
N ASP A 55 -19.53 19.71 23.16
CA ASP A 55 -18.62 20.29 22.16
C ASP A 55 -17.34 19.47 21.93
N TRP A 56 -16.76 18.92 23.00
CA TRP A 56 -15.56 18.11 22.92
C TRP A 56 -15.74 16.82 22.10
N TYR A 57 -16.96 16.29 22.02
CA TYR A 57 -17.26 15.09 21.23
C TYR A 57 -17.05 15.35 19.73
N TYR A 58 -17.52 16.48 19.22
CA TYR A 58 -17.35 16.86 17.81
C TYR A 58 -15.87 17.09 17.46
N LEU A 59 -15.12 17.74 18.37
CA LEU A 59 -13.68 17.95 18.18
C LEU A 59 -12.90 16.64 18.24
N MET A 60 -13.28 15.74 19.13
CA MET A 60 -12.67 14.40 19.20
C MET A 60 -12.93 13.61 17.93
N MET A 61 -14.17 13.56 17.44
CA MET A 61 -14.52 12.88 16.20
C MET A 61 -13.80 13.50 14.99
N PHE A 62 -13.76 14.83 14.89
CA PHE A 62 -12.96 15.53 13.89
C PHE A 62 -11.50 15.04 13.90
N GLY A 63 -10.86 15.03 15.05
CA GLY A 63 -9.47 14.60 15.20
C GLY A 63 -9.26 13.13 14.81
N ILE A 64 -10.15 12.23 15.24
CA ILE A 64 -10.09 10.81 14.90
C ILE A 64 -10.22 10.58 13.38
N PHE A 65 -11.26 11.16 12.75
CA PHE A 65 -11.48 10.97 11.31
C PHE A 65 -10.39 11.62 10.46
N LEU A 66 -9.86 12.78 10.89
CA LEU A 66 -8.71 13.39 10.24
C LEU A 66 -7.47 12.48 10.31
N LEU A 67 -7.15 11.97 11.49
CA LEU A 67 -5.99 11.08 11.69
C LEU A 67 -6.11 9.80 10.86
N VAL A 68 -7.28 9.15 10.92
CA VAL A 68 -7.54 7.92 10.14
C VAL A 68 -7.47 8.22 8.64
N GLY A 69 -8.05 9.33 8.16
CA GLY A 69 -7.97 9.76 6.77
C GLY A 69 -6.52 9.91 6.29
N VAL A 70 -5.66 10.58 7.09
CA VAL A 70 -4.23 10.74 6.80
C VAL A 70 -3.51 9.38 6.74
N ILE A 71 -3.81 8.47 7.69
CA ILE A 71 -3.23 7.11 7.68
C ILE A 71 -3.64 6.36 6.41
N VAL A 72 -4.93 6.38 6.06
CA VAL A 72 -5.47 5.69 4.88
C VAL A 72 -4.85 6.21 3.59
N MET A 73 -4.50 7.51 3.51
CA MET A 73 -3.79 8.09 2.35
C MET A 73 -2.52 7.33 1.98
N ASN A 74 -1.82 6.73 2.95
CA ASN A 74 -0.61 5.95 2.69
C ASN A 74 -0.87 4.62 1.96
N PHE A 75 -2.11 4.11 1.99
CA PHE A 75 -2.45 2.77 1.49
C PHE A 75 -3.20 2.73 0.17
N PHE A 76 -3.49 3.88 -0.46
CA PHE A 76 -4.22 3.87 -1.74
C PHE A 76 -3.33 3.82 -2.97
N THR A 77 -2.01 4.01 -2.83
CA THR A 77 -1.06 3.98 -3.93
C THR A 77 0.06 3.00 -3.66
N LEU A 78 0.18 1.98 -4.50
CA LEU A 78 1.31 1.06 -4.55
C LEU A 78 2.30 1.55 -5.60
N THR A 79 3.57 1.65 -5.22
CA THR A 79 4.67 2.02 -6.11
C THR A 79 5.66 0.86 -6.18
N ILE A 80 6.06 0.50 -7.39
CA ILE A 80 7.09 -0.48 -7.68
C ILE A 80 8.23 0.25 -8.38
N HIS A 81 9.43 0.05 -7.92
CA HIS A 81 10.64 0.61 -8.48
C HIS A 81 11.68 -0.50 -8.61
N ILE A 82 12.04 -0.84 -9.83
CA ILE A 82 13.01 -1.88 -10.15
C ILE A 82 14.25 -1.22 -10.72
N THR A 83 15.39 -1.55 -10.15
CA THR A 83 16.71 -1.04 -10.55
C THR A 83 17.66 -2.21 -10.81
N THR A 84 18.85 -1.92 -11.31
CA THR A 84 19.92 -2.93 -11.45
C THR A 84 20.39 -3.51 -10.10
N GLU A 85 20.10 -2.84 -8.96
CA GLU A 85 20.49 -3.28 -7.62
C GLU A 85 19.42 -4.14 -6.93
N GLY A 86 18.15 -3.98 -7.32
CA GLY A 86 17.04 -4.69 -6.71
C GLY A 86 15.68 -4.06 -6.94
N LEU A 87 14.71 -4.58 -6.21
CA LEU A 87 13.31 -4.19 -6.26
C LEU A 87 12.93 -3.44 -4.98
N THR A 88 12.21 -2.34 -5.12
CA THR A 88 11.57 -1.62 -4.02
C THR A 88 10.08 -1.53 -4.27
N VAL A 89 9.28 -2.00 -3.32
CA VAL A 89 7.81 -1.88 -3.34
C VAL A 89 7.37 -1.05 -2.15
N ALA A 90 6.49 -0.09 -2.36
CA ALA A 90 6.09 0.85 -1.32
C ALA A 90 4.58 1.15 -1.33
N TYR A 91 4.01 1.25 -0.13
CA TYR A 91 2.77 1.95 0.16
C TYR A 91 3.09 3.19 0.99
N GLY A 92 3.11 4.36 0.35
CA GLY A 92 3.48 5.62 1.01
C GLY A 92 4.82 5.53 1.73
N ILE A 93 4.81 5.61 3.06
CA ILE A 93 6.01 5.53 3.91
C ILE A 93 6.49 4.09 4.14
N PHE A 94 5.64 3.10 3.95
CA PHE A 94 5.98 1.69 4.16
C PHE A 94 6.65 1.13 2.92
N LYS A 95 7.96 0.87 3.00
CA LYS A 95 8.79 0.40 1.90
C LYS A 95 9.40 -0.94 2.23
N GLN A 96 9.38 -1.85 1.26
CA GLN A 96 10.14 -3.09 1.29
C GLN A 96 11.12 -3.08 0.12
N ARG A 97 12.41 -3.28 0.44
CA ARG A 97 13.47 -3.41 -0.55
C ARG A 97 13.98 -4.86 -0.55
N VAL A 98 14.18 -5.41 -1.74
CA VAL A 98 14.76 -6.74 -1.96
C VAL A 98 15.90 -6.56 -2.95
N SER A 99 17.14 -6.93 -2.55
CA SER A 99 18.29 -7.00 -3.44
C SER A 99 18.17 -8.25 -4.32
N TRP A 100 18.68 -8.19 -5.53
CA TRP A 100 18.68 -9.33 -6.45
C TRP A 100 19.42 -10.55 -5.89
N ASP A 101 20.53 -10.35 -5.18
CA ASP A 101 21.30 -11.40 -4.52
C ASP A 101 20.47 -12.22 -3.53
N ASN A 102 19.41 -11.61 -2.97
CA ASN A 102 18.52 -12.25 -2.02
C ASN A 102 17.31 -12.95 -2.67
N VAL A 103 17.18 -12.91 -4.00
CA VAL A 103 16.10 -13.60 -4.71
C VAL A 103 16.55 -15.02 -5.05
N ALA A 104 15.86 -16.04 -4.51
CA ALA A 104 16.11 -17.45 -4.82
C ALA A 104 15.28 -17.94 -6.01
N GLY A 105 14.14 -17.31 -6.27
CA GLY A 105 13.24 -17.65 -7.34
C GLY A 105 11.95 -16.82 -7.28
N TYR A 106 11.10 -17.02 -8.27
CA TYR A 106 9.80 -16.35 -8.31
C TYR A 106 8.69 -17.26 -8.81
N GLU A 107 7.47 -16.94 -8.44
CA GLU A 107 6.26 -17.57 -8.96
C GLU A 107 5.24 -16.48 -9.35
N MET A 108 4.59 -16.64 -10.49
CA MET A 108 3.40 -15.84 -10.80
C MET A 108 2.21 -16.39 -10.04
N GLY A 109 1.60 -15.56 -9.19
CA GLY A 109 0.46 -15.93 -8.38
C GLY A 109 -0.76 -16.23 -9.26
N LYS A 110 -1.40 -17.37 -9.02
CA LYS A 110 -2.69 -17.71 -9.65
C LYS A 110 -3.80 -16.90 -8.98
N GLY A 111 -4.40 -15.98 -9.73
CA GLY A 111 -5.54 -15.17 -9.27
C GLY A 111 -5.20 -13.83 -8.64
N THR A 112 -6.23 -13.15 -8.12
CA THR A 112 -6.08 -11.87 -7.43
C THR A 112 -5.67 -12.10 -5.99
N GLY A 113 -4.83 -11.23 -5.44
CA GLY A 113 -4.37 -11.33 -4.06
C GLY A 113 -5.47 -11.34 -2.99
N LEU A 114 -6.72 -10.94 -3.35
CA LEU A 114 -7.87 -10.99 -2.46
C LEU A 114 -8.16 -12.40 -1.98
N LEU A 115 -8.20 -13.38 -2.90
CA LEU A 115 -8.54 -14.78 -2.59
C LEU A 115 -7.42 -15.50 -1.83
N ASN A 116 -6.17 -15.13 -2.09
CA ASN A 116 -5.01 -15.82 -1.53
C ASN A 116 -4.56 -15.27 -0.17
N TYR A 117 -4.80 -13.97 0.11
CA TYR A 117 -4.26 -13.29 1.30
C TYR A 117 -5.28 -12.41 2.04
N GLY A 118 -6.58 -12.57 1.75
CA GLY A 118 -7.66 -11.99 2.54
C GLY A 118 -7.77 -10.45 2.49
N GLY A 119 -7.41 -9.80 1.38
CA GLY A 119 -7.60 -8.37 1.21
C GLY A 119 -6.49 -7.62 0.47
N TYR A 120 -6.60 -6.29 0.47
CA TYR A 120 -5.64 -5.38 -0.17
C TYR A 120 -4.80 -4.65 0.87
N GLY A 121 -3.72 -4.00 0.42
CA GLY A 121 -2.76 -3.30 1.27
C GLY A 121 -1.57 -4.17 1.65
N ILE A 122 -0.97 -3.85 2.81
CA ILE A 122 0.12 -4.65 3.38
C ILE A 122 -0.48 -5.76 4.22
N ARG A 123 -0.11 -7.00 3.94
CA ARG A 123 -0.61 -8.20 4.62
C ARG A 123 0.53 -9.12 5.02
N PHE A 124 0.28 -9.88 6.06
CA PHE A 124 1.13 -10.97 6.51
C PHE A 124 0.36 -12.26 6.33
N GLY A 125 1.00 -13.26 5.79
CA GLY A 125 0.40 -14.58 5.58
C GLY A 125 1.42 -15.69 5.77
N TYR A 126 0.98 -16.90 5.47
CA TYR A 126 1.81 -18.08 5.52
C TYR A 126 1.67 -18.89 4.23
N ARG A 127 2.78 -19.32 3.64
CA ARG A 127 2.81 -20.06 2.39
C ARG A 127 3.94 -21.09 2.39
N LYS A 128 3.67 -22.32 1.94
CA LYS A 128 4.67 -23.38 1.74
C LYS A 128 5.67 -23.51 2.91
N GLY A 129 5.18 -23.43 4.14
CA GLY A 129 6.01 -23.55 5.34
C GLY A 129 6.83 -22.30 5.73
N GLY A 130 6.51 -21.12 5.17
CA GLY A 130 7.19 -19.88 5.50
C GLY A 130 6.27 -18.67 5.56
N ALA A 131 6.66 -17.66 6.35
CA ALA A 131 5.95 -16.40 6.41
C ALA A 131 6.09 -15.64 5.08
N VAL A 132 5.02 -14.98 4.65
CA VAL A 132 4.98 -14.13 3.47
C VAL A 132 4.55 -12.71 3.85
N LEU A 133 5.29 -11.73 3.34
CA LEU A 133 4.90 -10.31 3.37
C LEU A 133 4.29 -9.97 2.00
N VAL A 134 3.10 -9.40 2.00
CA VAL A 134 2.33 -9.12 0.77
C VAL A 134 2.02 -7.64 0.65
N TYR A 135 2.36 -7.06 -0.48
CA TYR A 135 1.96 -5.71 -0.90
C TYR A 135 1.00 -5.84 -2.08
N ASN A 136 -0.29 -5.73 -1.81
CA ASN A 136 -1.34 -6.11 -2.76
C ASN A 136 -2.31 -4.97 -3.05
N ILE A 137 -2.61 -4.74 -4.34
CA ILE A 137 -3.60 -3.76 -4.79
C ILE A 137 -4.64 -4.41 -5.71
N MET A 138 -5.86 -3.85 -5.72
CA MET A 138 -6.97 -4.34 -6.54
C MET A 138 -6.68 -4.20 -8.03
N GLY A 139 -7.04 -5.23 -8.81
CA GLY A 139 -6.97 -5.22 -10.26
C GLY A 139 -5.57 -5.48 -10.84
N ALA A 140 -4.62 -5.96 -10.01
CA ALA A 140 -3.28 -6.33 -10.43
C ALA A 140 -2.98 -7.79 -10.09
N ARG A 141 -2.07 -8.43 -10.86
CA ARG A 141 -1.62 -9.81 -10.62
C ARG A 141 -0.48 -9.82 -9.61
N LEU A 142 -0.35 -10.94 -8.91
CA LEU A 142 0.66 -11.11 -7.88
C LEU A 142 1.91 -11.78 -8.43
N ILE A 143 3.08 -11.26 -8.07
CA ILE A 143 4.36 -11.94 -8.18
C ILE A 143 4.83 -12.26 -6.76
N VAL A 144 5.30 -13.49 -6.55
CA VAL A 144 5.82 -13.97 -5.27
C VAL A 144 7.29 -14.29 -5.45
N LEU A 145 8.14 -13.61 -4.72
CA LEU A 145 9.57 -13.87 -4.64
C LEU A 145 9.87 -14.81 -3.48
N GLU A 146 10.69 -15.81 -3.68
CA GLU A 146 11.33 -16.59 -2.62
C GLU A 146 12.67 -15.95 -2.28
N LEU A 147 12.95 -15.74 -0.99
CA LEU A 147 14.16 -15.08 -0.52
C LEU A 147 15.20 -16.13 -0.07
N ARG A 148 16.47 -15.96 -0.49
CA ARG A 148 17.61 -16.83 -0.15
C ARG A 148 17.98 -16.73 1.33
N ALA A 149 18.07 -15.50 1.83
CA ALA A 149 18.31 -15.21 3.23
C ALA A 149 17.01 -14.68 3.84
N PRO A 150 16.11 -15.55 4.30
CA PRO A 150 14.86 -15.12 4.90
C PRO A 150 15.16 -14.50 6.27
N GLY A 151 14.90 -13.19 6.36
CA GLY A 151 14.86 -12.54 7.66
C GLY A 151 13.57 -12.90 8.38
N ARG A 152 12.66 -11.92 8.51
CA ARG A 152 11.33 -12.14 9.11
C ARG A 152 10.36 -12.91 8.16
N TYR A 153 10.60 -12.89 6.84
CA TYR A 153 9.74 -13.47 5.82
C TYR A 153 10.56 -14.33 4.87
N LYS A 154 10.06 -15.52 4.55
CA LYS A 154 10.61 -16.39 3.52
C LYS A 154 10.18 -15.96 2.12
N TYR A 155 9.00 -15.38 2.01
CA TYR A 155 8.42 -14.95 0.75
C TYR A 155 8.06 -13.48 0.80
N PHE A 156 8.27 -12.79 -0.32
CA PHE A 156 7.78 -11.44 -0.55
C PHE A 156 6.89 -11.43 -1.78
N ALA A 157 5.64 -10.96 -1.63
CA ALA A 157 4.67 -10.91 -2.71
C ALA A 157 4.23 -9.47 -2.97
N PHE A 158 4.08 -9.10 -4.23
CA PHE A 158 3.59 -7.78 -4.61
C PHE A 158 2.75 -7.85 -5.89
N SER A 159 1.81 -6.93 -6.02
CA SER A 159 0.93 -6.81 -7.20
C SER A 159 1.55 -5.91 -8.24
N THR A 160 1.43 -6.29 -9.52
CA THR A 160 1.79 -5.48 -10.69
C THR A 160 0.75 -5.64 -11.80
N ARG A 161 0.62 -4.64 -12.67
CA ARG A 161 -0.17 -4.70 -13.89
C ARG A 161 0.61 -5.25 -15.08
N HIS A 162 1.94 -5.30 -14.95
CA HIS A 162 2.88 -5.79 -15.96
C HIS A 162 3.64 -7.02 -15.48
N PRO A 163 2.92 -8.13 -15.10
CA PRO A 163 3.54 -9.27 -14.45
C PRO A 163 4.57 -9.97 -15.33
N GLU A 164 4.38 -10.02 -16.65
CA GLU A 164 5.29 -10.68 -17.59
C GLU A 164 6.60 -9.87 -17.73
N GLU A 165 6.51 -8.54 -17.81
CA GLU A 165 7.68 -7.65 -17.87
C GLU A 165 8.49 -7.71 -16.58
N VAL A 166 7.81 -7.61 -15.44
CA VAL A 166 8.44 -7.67 -14.12
C VAL A 166 9.06 -9.06 -13.88
N ALA A 167 8.38 -10.15 -14.31
CA ALA A 167 8.92 -11.50 -14.22
C ALA A 167 10.21 -11.65 -15.03
N ALA A 168 10.25 -11.14 -16.26
CA ALA A 168 11.46 -11.16 -17.10
C ALA A 168 12.62 -10.38 -16.46
N LEU A 169 12.35 -9.26 -15.80
CA LEU A 169 13.37 -8.50 -15.05
C LEU A 169 13.88 -9.28 -13.83
N VAL A 170 12.97 -9.95 -13.09
CA VAL A 170 13.33 -10.80 -11.94
C VAL A 170 14.17 -11.98 -12.40
N GLU A 171 13.83 -12.62 -13.53
CA GLU A 171 14.59 -13.72 -14.10
C GLU A 171 15.99 -13.28 -14.53
N LYS A 172 16.08 -12.15 -15.22
CA LYS A 172 17.35 -11.60 -15.70
C LYS A 172 18.30 -11.17 -14.59
N TRP A 173 17.79 -10.58 -13.53
CA TRP A 173 18.61 -9.94 -12.49
C TRP A 173 18.63 -10.70 -11.15
N GLY A 174 17.58 -11.50 -10.86
CA GLY A 174 17.42 -12.20 -9.59
C GLY A 174 17.92 -13.63 -9.59
N ASN A 175 18.28 -14.18 -10.75
CA ASN A 175 18.87 -15.51 -10.86
C ASN A 175 20.13 -15.44 -11.73
N PRO A 176 21.22 -14.84 -11.23
CA PRO A 176 22.52 -15.00 -11.88
C PRO A 176 22.93 -16.47 -11.68
N ASP A 177 23.05 -17.21 -12.79
CA ASP A 177 23.67 -18.52 -12.84
C ASP A 177 25.07 -18.52 -12.22
#